data_903f67a1f5291421285e8c51aaa1841d
#
_entry.id   903f67a1f5291421285e8c51aaa1841d
#
_cell.length_a   1.000
_cell.length_b   1.000
_cell.length_c   1.000
_cell.angle_alpha   90.00
_cell.angle_beta   90.00
_cell.angle_gamma   90.00
#
_symmetry.space_group_name_H-M   'P 1'
#
loop_
_entity.id
_entity.type
_entity.pdbx_description
1 polymer ?
#
loop_
_entity_poly.entity_id
_entity_poly.type
_entity_poly.pdbx_seq_one_letter_code
_entity_poly.pdbx_strand_id
1 'polypeptide(L)'
;MSDPDKARRRRRPRVRAVAAAAALTLVAPMAAACGSGGDGGTPTINLYYPPEQNLQKVVDDCNAQAQGRYKIVYRVLPRQADDQRVQMVRRLAAQDSGMDVLGLDVTWTQEFASADWIREWTGQDRAEVEQGTLAGPLETARYEDKLYGAPKNTNVQLLWYRKDLVPQPPKTWDQMISTAQQLKQQGKPYQVLTMGAQYEGLVVLYNTLAESAGGKILSDDGKQAVMDAGTVRALEQLQRFATSGVTSPSFSNATEDPVRLEFQAGDGAFQVNWPFVYPAMQEANPELAKQVGWARIPGVDENTPSKVTIGGINMAVSAYSKHPEESFEAARCIRNEKNQKFSAVNDGVPPTIEKVYDDPEMAEAYPMRDTILEELKEPAVRPLTPAYQSISTVMSAILSPPSAIRPEQTADELRDAIADALESKGVLP
;
A
#
# COMPACT_ATOMS: atom_id res chain seq x y z
N MET A 1 -9.45 -24.65 61.79
CA MET A 1 -10.73 -24.53 62.51
C MET A 1 -11.83 -24.29 61.47
N SER A 2 -12.60 -25.35 61.28
CA SER A 2 -14.01 -25.50 61.02
C SER A 2 -14.48 -25.29 59.60
N ASP A 3 -14.47 -26.39 58.88
CA ASP A 3 -15.53 -26.87 57.97
C ASP A 3 -16.82 -27.13 58.81
N PRO A 4 -18.06 -27.30 58.34
CA PRO A 4 -18.47 -28.06 57.20
C PRO A 4 -19.83 -27.65 56.48
N ASP A 5 -19.96 -28.19 55.27
CA ASP A 5 -21.10 -29.01 54.79
C ASP A 5 -22.57 -28.62 55.08
N LYS A 6 -23.37 -28.55 54.02
CA LYS A 6 -24.70 -29.24 53.96
C LYS A 6 -25.27 -29.29 52.53
N ALA A 7 -25.25 -30.48 52.03
CA ALA A 7 -26.09 -30.96 50.91
C ALA A 7 -27.59 -30.88 51.23
N ARG A 8 -28.45 -30.64 50.24
CA ARG A 8 -29.81 -31.24 50.17
C ARG A 8 -30.26 -31.50 48.74
N ARG A 9 -30.51 -32.77 48.56
CA ARG A 9 -31.15 -33.47 47.44
C ARG A 9 -32.66 -33.17 47.34
N ARG A 10 -33.22 -33.60 46.17
CA ARG A 10 -34.56 -34.08 45.83
C ARG A 10 -35.51 -33.02 45.23
N ARG A 11 -36.31 -33.26 44.20
CA ARG A 11 -37.04 -34.47 43.69
C ARG A 11 -37.53 -34.21 42.28
N ARG A 12 -37.47 -35.23 41.40
CA ARG A 12 -38.37 -35.36 40.24
C ARG A 12 -39.75 -35.79 40.68
N PRO A 13 -40.81 -35.49 39.88
CA PRO A 13 -41.79 -36.54 39.63
C PRO A 13 -42.04 -36.81 38.15
N ARG A 14 -42.42 -38.05 37.95
CA ARG A 14 -42.78 -38.72 36.69
C ARG A 14 -44.29 -38.58 36.39
N VAL A 15 -44.61 -38.69 35.09
CA VAL A 15 -45.70 -39.45 34.44
C VAL A 15 -47.12 -38.86 34.42
N ARG A 16 -47.61 -38.66 33.19
CA ARG A 16 -48.74 -39.52 32.69
C ARG A 16 -49.00 -39.28 31.21
N ALA A 17 -48.95 -40.37 30.48
CA ALA A 17 -49.49 -40.52 29.14
C ALA A 17 -51.04 -40.60 29.16
N VAL A 18 -51.63 -39.99 28.15
CA VAL A 18 -53.00 -40.38 27.72
C VAL A 18 -53.01 -40.41 26.20
N ALA A 19 -53.53 -41.51 25.69
CA ALA A 19 -53.64 -41.86 24.29
C ALA A 19 -54.99 -41.47 23.67
N ALA A 20 -54.97 -41.38 22.35
CA ALA A 20 -56.03 -41.66 21.38
C ALA A 20 -57.07 -40.58 21.04
N ALA A 21 -57.02 -40.17 19.75
CA ALA A 21 -58.14 -40.44 18.84
C ALA A 21 -57.78 -40.05 17.40
N ALA A 22 -58.05 -40.92 16.48
CA ALA A 22 -57.86 -40.82 15.04
C ALA A 22 -58.95 -39.91 14.41
N ALA A 23 -58.47 -39.09 13.41
CA ALA A 23 -59.38 -38.56 12.39
C ALA A 23 -58.62 -38.52 11.04
N LEU A 24 -59.08 -39.35 10.10
CA LEU A 24 -58.70 -39.31 8.68
C LEU A 24 -59.23 -38.01 8.07
N THR A 25 -58.38 -37.27 7.33
CA THR A 25 -58.83 -36.37 6.26
C THR A 25 -57.78 -36.16 5.20
N LEU A 26 -58.13 -36.53 4.00
CA LEU A 26 -57.73 -36.08 2.65
C LEU A 26 -56.27 -35.69 2.38
N VAL A 27 -55.60 -36.53 1.60
CA VAL A 27 -54.38 -36.27 0.84
C VAL A 27 -54.76 -35.42 -0.38
N ALA A 28 -54.29 -34.18 -0.41
CA ALA A 28 -54.14 -33.39 -1.64
C ALA A 28 -52.64 -33.43 -2.03
N PRO A 29 -52.28 -33.74 -3.27
CA PRO A 29 -50.88 -33.65 -3.68
C PRO A 29 -50.51 -32.16 -3.88
N MET A 30 -49.82 -31.55 -2.92
CA MET A 30 -49.05 -30.33 -3.18
C MET A 30 -47.86 -30.74 -4.02
N ALA A 31 -47.88 -30.35 -5.29
CA ALA A 31 -46.71 -30.30 -6.13
C ALA A 31 -45.65 -29.43 -5.42
N ALA A 32 -44.62 -30.08 -4.88
CA ALA A 32 -43.43 -29.40 -4.44
C ALA A 32 -42.73 -28.80 -5.68
N ALA A 33 -43.04 -27.52 -5.98
CA ALA A 33 -42.16 -26.69 -6.79
C ALA A 33 -40.87 -26.59 -5.99
N CYS A 34 -39.86 -27.37 -6.38
CA CYS A 34 -38.45 -27.06 -6.07
C CYS A 34 -38.10 -25.74 -6.76
N GLY A 35 -38.52 -24.65 -6.15
CA GLY A 35 -37.93 -23.36 -6.38
C GLY A 35 -36.50 -23.40 -5.83
N SER A 36 -35.52 -23.45 -6.69
CA SER A 36 -34.17 -23.06 -6.35
C SER A 36 -34.26 -21.65 -5.76
N GLY A 37 -34.15 -21.53 -4.44
CA GLY A 37 -34.03 -20.27 -3.73
C GLY A 37 -32.74 -19.61 -4.15
N GLY A 38 -32.76 -18.91 -5.27
CA GLY A 38 -31.82 -17.86 -5.53
C GLY A 38 -32.12 -16.75 -4.53
N ASP A 39 -31.11 -16.39 -3.75
CA ASP A 39 -31.13 -15.20 -2.90
C ASP A 39 -31.39 -14.00 -3.82
N GLY A 40 -32.64 -13.57 -3.96
CA GLY A 40 -33.09 -12.52 -4.89
C GLY A 40 -32.73 -11.11 -4.45
N GLY A 41 -31.71 -10.97 -3.60
CA GLY A 41 -31.19 -9.68 -3.16
C GLY A 41 -30.11 -9.14 -4.11
N THR A 42 -29.99 -7.82 -4.20
CA THR A 42 -28.89 -7.15 -4.89
C THR A 42 -27.54 -7.63 -4.34
N PRO A 43 -26.63 -8.20 -5.18
CA PRO A 43 -25.31 -8.63 -4.73
C PRO A 43 -24.56 -7.54 -4.02
N THR A 44 -23.92 -7.90 -2.88
CA THR A 44 -23.03 -6.98 -2.15
C THR A 44 -21.60 -7.32 -2.46
N ILE A 45 -20.87 -6.34 -3.00
CA ILE A 45 -19.44 -6.43 -3.34
C ILE A 45 -18.63 -5.74 -2.24
N ASN A 46 -17.96 -6.50 -1.39
CA ASN A 46 -17.12 -5.95 -0.34
C ASN A 46 -15.76 -5.54 -0.90
N LEU A 47 -15.47 -4.25 -0.88
CA LEU A 47 -14.20 -3.65 -1.25
C LEU A 47 -13.32 -3.51 -0.01
N TYR A 48 -12.28 -4.29 0.12
CA TYR A 48 -11.25 -4.15 1.15
C TYR A 48 -10.12 -3.27 0.62
N TYR A 49 -9.99 -2.06 1.17
CA TYR A 49 -9.08 -1.06 0.64
C TYR A 49 -8.48 -0.20 1.77
N PRO A 50 -7.20 0.27 1.63
CA PRO A 50 -6.59 1.19 2.60
C PRO A 50 -7.44 2.45 2.84
N PRO A 51 -7.25 3.14 3.98
CA PRO A 51 -7.92 4.41 4.23
C PRO A 51 -7.50 5.46 3.18
N GLU A 52 -8.47 5.96 2.40
CA GLU A 52 -8.32 7.09 1.48
C GLU A 52 -9.47 8.06 1.79
N GLN A 53 -9.15 9.35 1.95
CA GLN A 53 -10.06 10.33 2.56
C GLN A 53 -11.41 10.45 1.85
N ASN A 54 -11.40 10.43 0.52
CA ASN A 54 -12.60 10.60 -0.29
C ASN A 54 -13.04 9.34 -1.06
N LEU A 55 -12.47 8.16 -0.79
CA LEU A 55 -12.82 6.93 -1.51
C LEU A 55 -14.31 6.58 -1.40
N GLN A 56 -14.96 6.90 -0.29
CA GLN A 56 -16.41 6.67 -0.15
C GLN A 56 -17.22 7.39 -1.25
N LYS A 57 -16.78 8.58 -1.68
CA LYS A 57 -17.45 9.31 -2.79
C LYS A 57 -17.29 8.59 -4.13
N VAL A 58 -16.12 7.97 -4.36
CA VAL A 58 -15.89 7.11 -5.53
C VAL A 58 -16.79 5.87 -5.50
N VAL A 59 -16.90 5.23 -4.34
CA VAL A 59 -17.79 4.08 -4.12
C VAL A 59 -19.25 4.47 -4.36
N ASP A 60 -19.69 5.62 -3.87
CA ASP A 60 -21.07 6.11 -4.05
C ASP A 60 -21.37 6.40 -5.52
N ASP A 61 -20.42 6.98 -6.27
CA ASP A 61 -20.52 7.20 -7.73
C ASP A 61 -20.64 5.86 -8.47
N CYS A 62 -19.80 4.87 -8.14
CA CYS A 62 -19.88 3.53 -8.74
C CYS A 62 -21.19 2.80 -8.39
N ASN A 63 -21.69 2.95 -7.18
CA ASN A 63 -22.99 2.42 -6.79
C ASN A 63 -24.15 3.04 -7.58
N ALA A 64 -24.09 4.35 -7.86
CA ALA A 64 -25.07 5.01 -8.72
C ALA A 64 -25.00 4.48 -10.16
N GLN A 65 -23.80 4.26 -10.70
CA GLN A 65 -23.59 3.71 -12.04
C GLN A 65 -24.06 2.24 -12.16
N ALA A 66 -23.95 1.46 -11.08
CA ALA A 66 -24.42 0.07 -11.04
C ALA A 66 -25.94 -0.06 -11.17
N GLN A 67 -26.74 0.99 -10.93
CA GLN A 67 -28.19 1.02 -11.09
C GLN A 67 -28.93 -0.14 -10.40
N GLY A 68 -28.44 -0.57 -9.24
CA GLY A 68 -29.02 -1.63 -8.42
C GLY A 68 -28.67 -3.06 -8.85
N ARG A 69 -27.81 -3.27 -9.85
CA ARG A 69 -27.30 -4.60 -10.24
C ARG A 69 -26.42 -5.21 -9.15
N TYR A 70 -25.66 -4.40 -8.46
CA TYR A 70 -24.88 -4.74 -7.27
C TYR A 70 -24.68 -3.50 -6.39
N LYS A 71 -24.15 -3.71 -5.18
CA LYS A 71 -23.80 -2.63 -4.25
C LYS A 71 -22.40 -2.84 -3.69
N ILE A 72 -21.51 -1.90 -3.92
CA ILE A 72 -20.16 -1.88 -3.32
C ILE A 72 -20.26 -1.38 -1.89
N VAL A 73 -19.60 -2.08 -0.97
CA VAL A 73 -19.46 -1.69 0.44
C VAL A 73 -17.97 -1.58 0.77
N TYR A 74 -17.53 -0.37 1.10
CA TYR A 74 -16.16 -0.10 1.49
C TYR A 74 -15.86 -0.67 2.87
N ARG A 75 -14.89 -1.56 2.94
CA ARG A 75 -14.33 -2.17 4.14
C ARG A 75 -12.93 -1.61 4.37
N VAL A 76 -12.83 -0.64 5.25
CA VAL A 76 -11.57 0.06 5.52
C VAL A 76 -10.57 -0.88 6.19
N LEU A 77 -9.40 -1.04 5.58
CA LEU A 77 -8.26 -1.77 6.12
C LEU A 77 -7.48 -0.90 7.14
N PRO A 78 -6.58 -1.49 7.95
CA PRO A 78 -5.66 -0.74 8.79
C PRO A 78 -4.82 0.28 8.01
N ARG A 79 -4.19 1.24 8.72
CA ARG A 79 -3.32 2.23 8.08
C ARG A 79 -2.00 1.66 7.60
N GLN A 80 -1.38 0.80 8.41
CA GLN A 80 -0.08 0.21 8.09
C GLN A 80 -0.20 -0.92 7.07
N ALA A 81 0.68 -0.92 6.07
CA ALA A 81 0.65 -1.90 4.97
C ALA A 81 0.76 -3.34 5.48
N ASP A 82 1.69 -3.61 6.39
CA ASP A 82 1.87 -4.96 6.94
C ASP A 82 0.60 -5.49 7.63
N ASP A 83 -0.11 -4.66 8.38
CA ASP A 83 -1.39 -5.01 9.03
C ASP A 83 -2.50 -5.28 8.00
N GLN A 84 -2.52 -4.51 6.90
CA GLN A 84 -3.47 -4.73 5.78
C GLN A 84 -3.25 -6.11 5.18
N ARG A 85 -2.00 -6.43 4.84
CA ARG A 85 -1.64 -7.73 4.27
C ARG A 85 -2.02 -8.87 5.21
N VAL A 86 -1.61 -8.82 6.49
CA VAL A 86 -1.92 -9.86 7.48
C VAL A 86 -3.42 -10.11 7.57
N GLN A 87 -4.24 -9.05 7.58
CA GLN A 87 -5.69 -9.18 7.62
C GLN A 87 -6.23 -9.90 6.37
N MET A 88 -5.77 -9.54 5.18
CA MET A 88 -6.22 -10.13 3.93
C MET A 88 -5.75 -11.59 3.79
N VAL A 89 -4.47 -11.87 4.04
CA VAL A 89 -3.88 -13.21 3.97
C VAL A 89 -4.62 -14.20 4.87
N ARG A 90 -4.88 -13.83 6.13
CA ARG A 90 -5.60 -14.71 7.08
C ARG A 90 -7.00 -15.09 6.58
N ARG A 91 -7.70 -14.16 5.96
CA ARG A 91 -9.05 -14.39 5.45
C ARG A 91 -9.04 -15.19 4.15
N LEU A 92 -8.13 -14.88 3.22
CA LEU A 92 -7.99 -15.60 1.96
C LEU A 92 -7.51 -17.04 2.20
N ALA A 93 -6.57 -17.26 3.12
CA ALA A 93 -6.15 -18.60 3.53
C ALA A 93 -7.30 -19.42 4.15
N ALA A 94 -8.28 -18.74 4.78
CA ALA A 94 -9.52 -19.35 5.26
C ALA A 94 -10.60 -19.47 4.18
N GLN A 95 -10.33 -19.13 2.93
CA GLN A 95 -11.26 -19.15 1.80
C GLN A 95 -12.52 -18.30 2.03
N ASP A 96 -12.35 -17.15 2.68
CA ASP A 96 -13.47 -16.28 3.04
C ASP A 96 -14.13 -15.67 1.81
N SER A 97 -15.32 -16.16 1.49
CA SER A 97 -16.13 -15.68 0.36
C SER A 97 -16.77 -14.30 0.58
N GLY A 98 -16.56 -13.67 1.73
CA GLY A 98 -16.95 -12.29 1.99
C GLY A 98 -15.91 -11.26 1.55
N MET A 99 -14.82 -11.69 0.90
CA MET A 99 -13.85 -10.82 0.27
C MET A 99 -14.06 -10.85 -1.24
N ASP A 100 -14.44 -9.72 -1.82
CA ASP A 100 -14.74 -9.65 -3.25
C ASP A 100 -13.69 -8.87 -4.03
N VAL A 101 -13.49 -7.60 -3.71
CA VAL A 101 -12.49 -6.73 -4.34
C VAL A 101 -11.45 -6.31 -3.30
N LEU A 102 -10.19 -6.40 -3.66
CA LEU A 102 -9.03 -6.17 -2.80
C LEU A 102 -8.18 -5.05 -3.36
N GLY A 103 -7.85 -4.06 -2.53
CA GLY A 103 -6.79 -3.11 -2.82
C GLY A 103 -5.46 -3.67 -2.34
N LEU A 104 -4.65 -4.17 -3.25
CA LEU A 104 -3.34 -4.74 -2.97
C LEU A 104 -2.24 -3.70 -3.16
N ASP A 105 -1.34 -3.55 -2.19
CA ASP A 105 -0.07 -2.87 -2.47
C ASP A 105 0.60 -3.52 -3.69
N VAL A 106 1.30 -2.71 -4.48
CA VAL A 106 1.96 -3.16 -5.72
C VAL A 106 2.90 -4.34 -5.51
N THR A 107 3.37 -4.58 -4.29
CA THR A 107 4.29 -5.68 -3.95
C THR A 107 3.59 -7.00 -3.61
N TRP A 108 2.26 -7.01 -3.45
CA TRP A 108 1.55 -8.23 -3.02
C TRP A 108 0.94 -9.01 -4.17
N THR A 109 0.86 -8.44 -5.36
CA THR A 109 0.20 -9.09 -6.51
C THR A 109 0.81 -10.47 -6.80
N GLN A 110 2.14 -10.59 -6.78
CA GLN A 110 2.85 -11.84 -7.08
C GLN A 110 2.57 -12.93 -6.02
N GLU A 111 2.58 -12.55 -4.74
CA GLU A 111 2.25 -13.47 -3.65
C GLU A 111 0.81 -13.97 -3.75
N PHE A 112 -0.13 -13.05 -3.90
CA PHE A 112 -1.56 -13.37 -3.93
C PHE A 112 -1.94 -14.18 -5.18
N ALA A 113 -1.28 -13.92 -6.32
CA ALA A 113 -1.46 -14.70 -7.55
C ALA A 113 -0.85 -16.10 -7.42
N SER A 114 0.38 -16.22 -6.88
CA SER A 114 1.06 -17.51 -6.71
C SER A 114 0.36 -18.43 -5.71
N ALA A 115 -0.42 -17.87 -4.78
CA ALA A 115 -1.23 -18.59 -3.82
C ALA A 115 -2.65 -18.93 -4.33
N ASP A 116 -2.97 -18.60 -5.58
CA ASP A 116 -4.30 -18.77 -6.18
C ASP A 116 -5.42 -18.02 -5.41
N TRP A 117 -5.10 -16.92 -4.75
CA TRP A 117 -6.08 -16.15 -3.96
C TRP A 117 -6.82 -15.10 -4.77
N ILE A 118 -6.31 -14.73 -5.94
CA ILE A 118 -6.90 -13.71 -6.82
C ILE A 118 -7.04 -14.23 -8.25
N ARG A 119 -8.02 -13.67 -8.96
CA ARG A 119 -8.38 -14.07 -10.32
C ARG A 119 -7.56 -13.31 -11.36
N GLU A 120 -7.22 -14.00 -12.46
CA GLU A 120 -6.62 -13.38 -13.64
C GLU A 120 -7.63 -12.44 -14.33
N TRP A 121 -7.18 -11.27 -14.75
CA TRP A 121 -7.89 -10.37 -15.66
C TRP A 121 -7.70 -10.86 -17.08
N THR A 122 -8.79 -11.16 -17.79
CA THR A 122 -8.75 -11.77 -19.13
C THR A 122 -9.64 -11.02 -20.13
N GLY A 123 -9.51 -11.34 -21.40
CA GLY A 123 -10.40 -10.84 -22.46
C GLY A 123 -10.48 -9.32 -22.51
N GLN A 124 -11.71 -8.80 -22.60
CA GLN A 124 -11.97 -7.37 -22.72
C GLN A 124 -11.59 -6.61 -21.44
N ASP A 125 -11.78 -7.19 -20.25
CA ASP A 125 -11.42 -6.58 -18.98
C ASP A 125 -9.92 -6.31 -18.88
N ARG A 126 -9.09 -7.28 -19.32
CA ARG A 126 -7.65 -7.12 -19.42
C ARG A 126 -7.28 -5.99 -20.40
N ALA A 127 -7.88 -6.00 -21.60
CA ALA A 127 -7.59 -5.00 -22.63
C ALA A 127 -7.91 -3.57 -22.14
N GLU A 128 -9.03 -3.41 -21.42
CA GLU A 128 -9.42 -2.11 -20.84
C GLU A 128 -8.43 -1.65 -19.76
N VAL A 129 -7.96 -2.56 -18.89
CA VAL A 129 -6.97 -2.24 -17.86
C VAL A 129 -5.63 -1.85 -18.46
N GLU A 130 -5.17 -2.56 -19.49
CA GLU A 130 -3.89 -2.29 -20.14
C GLU A 130 -3.90 -1.00 -20.96
N GLN A 131 -5.05 -0.61 -21.51
CA GLN A 131 -5.17 0.56 -22.36
C GLN A 131 -4.90 1.86 -21.60
N GLY A 132 -3.85 2.58 -21.99
CA GLY A 132 -3.48 3.88 -21.45
C GLY A 132 -2.96 3.84 -20.01
N THR A 133 -2.76 2.67 -19.43
CA THR A 133 -2.11 2.51 -18.13
C THR A 133 -0.60 2.61 -18.28
N LEU A 134 0.06 3.41 -17.42
CA LEU A 134 1.51 3.57 -17.37
C LEU A 134 2.22 2.22 -17.17
N ALA A 135 3.37 2.03 -17.83
CA ALA A 135 4.08 0.76 -17.87
C ALA A 135 4.53 0.27 -16.48
N GLY A 136 5.11 1.15 -15.65
CA GLY A 136 5.57 0.79 -14.31
C GLY A 136 4.47 0.24 -13.41
N PRO A 137 3.34 0.95 -13.20
CA PRO A 137 2.19 0.40 -12.49
C PRO A 137 1.66 -0.92 -13.07
N LEU A 138 1.61 -1.04 -14.39
CA LEU A 138 1.11 -2.23 -15.06
C LEU A 138 2.01 -3.45 -14.82
N GLU A 139 3.32 -3.25 -14.75
CA GLU A 139 4.30 -4.30 -14.43
C GLU A 139 4.05 -4.89 -13.03
N THR A 140 3.74 -4.06 -12.04
CA THR A 140 3.45 -4.49 -10.67
C THR A 140 2.17 -5.34 -10.55
N ALA A 141 1.29 -5.25 -11.54
CA ALA A 141 0.01 -5.95 -11.56
C ALA A 141 0.07 -7.34 -12.22
N ARG A 142 1.28 -7.76 -12.66
CA ARG A 142 1.49 -9.01 -13.37
C ARG A 142 2.19 -10.06 -12.52
N TYR A 143 1.90 -11.31 -12.83
CA TYR A 143 2.62 -12.49 -12.36
C TYR A 143 2.67 -13.51 -13.50
N GLU A 144 3.88 -14.03 -13.83
CA GLU A 144 4.09 -14.97 -14.95
C GLU A 144 3.39 -14.54 -16.26
N ASP A 145 3.59 -13.27 -16.68
CA ASP A 145 3.01 -12.64 -17.88
C ASP A 145 1.48 -12.50 -17.88
N LYS A 146 0.81 -12.91 -16.82
CA LYS A 146 -0.64 -12.76 -16.64
C LYS A 146 -0.95 -11.54 -15.80
N LEU A 147 -2.09 -10.91 -16.07
CA LEU A 147 -2.57 -9.74 -15.34
C LEU A 147 -3.47 -10.20 -14.19
N TYR A 148 -3.10 -9.90 -12.94
CA TYR A 148 -3.87 -10.24 -11.74
C TYR A 148 -4.40 -9.02 -11.00
N GLY A 149 -3.92 -7.84 -11.32
CA GLY A 149 -4.38 -6.59 -10.73
C GLY A 149 -4.73 -5.55 -11.79
N ALA A 150 -5.59 -4.61 -11.43
CA ALA A 150 -5.88 -3.43 -12.23
C ALA A 150 -5.38 -2.20 -11.46
N PRO A 151 -4.28 -1.55 -11.89
CA PRO A 151 -3.71 -0.41 -11.18
C PRO A 151 -4.74 0.72 -11.00
N LYS A 152 -5.11 1.04 -9.76
CA LYS A 152 -6.03 2.14 -9.43
C LYS A 152 -5.28 3.44 -9.26
N ASN A 153 -4.15 3.38 -8.57
CA ASN A 153 -3.23 4.50 -8.44
C ASN A 153 -1.78 3.99 -8.43
N THR A 154 -0.88 4.86 -8.84
CA THR A 154 0.55 4.73 -8.59
C THR A 154 0.93 5.60 -7.41
N ASN A 155 2.20 5.58 -7.01
CA ASN A 155 2.73 6.53 -6.06
C ASN A 155 4.24 6.65 -6.23
N VAL A 156 4.76 7.86 -6.01
CA VAL A 156 6.20 8.14 -5.93
C VAL A 156 6.43 9.14 -4.83
N GLN A 157 7.49 8.96 -4.05
CA GLN A 157 7.87 9.95 -3.06
C GLN A 157 8.52 11.15 -3.76
N LEU A 158 8.31 12.34 -3.20
CA LEU A 158 8.94 13.59 -3.64
C LEU A 158 9.72 14.19 -2.48
N LEU A 159 10.70 15.01 -2.84
CA LEU A 159 11.30 15.95 -1.90
C LEU A 159 10.36 17.17 -1.76
N TRP A 160 9.83 17.38 -0.58
CA TRP A 160 9.11 18.59 -0.18
C TRP A 160 10.08 19.50 0.59
N TYR A 161 10.16 20.78 0.23
CA TYR A 161 11.13 21.68 0.84
C TYR A 161 10.56 23.07 1.08
N ARG A 162 11.05 23.76 2.09
CA ARG A 162 10.71 25.11 2.46
C ARG A 162 11.39 26.12 1.53
N LYS A 163 10.64 26.70 0.57
CA LYS A 163 11.18 27.70 -0.39
C LYS A 163 11.69 28.97 0.28
N ASP A 164 11.12 29.33 1.42
CA ASP A 164 11.54 30.49 2.22
C ASP A 164 12.88 30.28 2.94
N LEU A 165 13.28 29.03 3.15
CA LEU A 165 14.56 28.65 3.77
C LEU A 165 15.60 28.21 2.73
N VAL A 166 15.16 27.57 1.67
CA VAL A 166 15.98 26.91 0.64
C VAL A 166 15.49 27.37 -0.74
N PRO A 167 16.14 28.35 -1.37
CA PRO A 167 15.70 28.93 -2.66
C PRO A 167 15.72 27.91 -3.84
N GLN A 168 16.58 26.90 -3.77
CA GLN A 168 16.72 25.86 -4.80
C GLN A 168 16.78 24.50 -4.12
N PRO A 169 16.03 23.49 -4.61
CA PRO A 169 16.08 22.15 -4.05
C PRO A 169 17.48 21.53 -4.22
N PRO A 170 17.96 20.77 -3.22
CA PRO A 170 19.21 20.03 -3.34
C PRO A 170 19.11 18.94 -4.39
N LYS A 171 20.20 18.71 -5.13
CA LYS A 171 20.28 17.67 -6.15
C LYS A 171 20.79 16.33 -5.62
N THR A 172 21.50 16.35 -4.49
CA THR A 172 22.04 15.15 -3.85
C THR A 172 21.69 15.12 -2.36
N TRP A 173 21.70 13.92 -1.78
CA TRP A 173 21.56 13.74 -0.33
C TRP A 173 22.59 14.52 0.46
N ASP A 174 23.85 14.56 -0.01
CA ASP A 174 24.94 15.30 0.65
C ASP A 174 24.70 16.80 0.62
N GLN A 175 24.18 17.36 -0.49
CA GLN A 175 23.77 18.77 -0.55
C GLN A 175 22.59 19.03 0.40
N MET A 176 21.61 18.14 0.50
CA MET A 176 20.49 18.27 1.43
C MET A 176 20.95 18.26 2.88
N ILE A 177 21.83 17.33 3.26
CA ILE A 177 22.41 17.24 4.60
C ILE A 177 23.20 18.52 4.92
N SER A 178 24.08 18.97 4.03
CA SER A 178 24.89 20.16 4.27
C SER A 178 24.05 21.44 4.39
N THR A 179 23.02 21.59 3.58
CA THR A 179 22.05 22.70 3.69
C THR A 179 21.30 22.66 5.01
N ALA A 180 20.84 21.50 5.43
CA ALA A 180 20.18 21.34 6.72
C ALA A 180 21.12 21.68 7.90
N GLN A 181 22.39 21.27 7.84
CA GLN A 181 23.39 21.63 8.86
C GLN A 181 23.63 23.14 8.94
N GLN A 182 23.68 23.84 7.79
CA GLN A 182 23.79 25.31 7.75
C GLN A 182 22.58 25.99 8.36
N LEU A 183 21.35 25.51 8.06
CA LEU A 183 20.12 26.02 8.68
C LEU A 183 20.12 25.82 10.21
N LYS A 184 20.59 24.65 10.66
CA LYS A 184 20.75 24.35 12.09
C LYS A 184 21.67 25.34 12.79
N GLN A 185 22.84 25.66 12.20
CA GLN A 185 23.78 26.64 12.73
C GLN A 185 23.18 28.05 12.79
N GLN A 186 22.22 28.36 11.92
CA GLN A 186 21.49 29.63 11.90
C GLN A 186 20.30 29.67 12.86
N GLY A 187 20.02 28.59 13.60
CA GLY A 187 18.86 28.49 14.48
C GLY A 187 17.52 28.46 13.76
N LYS A 188 17.51 28.03 12.48
CA LYS A 188 16.30 27.90 11.66
C LYS A 188 15.74 26.47 11.69
N PRO A 189 14.47 26.23 11.27
CA PRO A 189 14.01 24.91 10.97
C PRO A 189 14.97 24.22 9.99
N TYR A 190 15.42 23.01 10.31
CA TYR A 190 16.52 22.40 9.59
C TYR A 190 16.34 20.90 9.32
N GLN A 191 15.41 20.26 10.03
CA GLN A 191 15.33 18.79 9.97
C GLN A 191 14.99 18.30 8.57
N VAL A 192 15.57 17.14 8.25
CA VAL A 192 15.20 16.32 7.08
C VAL A 192 14.35 15.18 7.60
N LEU A 193 13.08 15.24 7.28
CA LEU A 193 12.04 14.34 7.79
C LEU A 193 11.75 13.24 6.77
N THR A 194 11.88 11.98 7.16
CA THR A 194 11.54 10.82 6.33
C THR A 194 11.26 9.60 7.20
N MET A 195 10.75 8.52 6.61
CA MET A 195 10.45 7.27 7.29
C MET A 195 11.73 6.54 7.68
N GLY A 196 11.82 6.08 8.93
CA GLY A 196 12.97 5.35 9.46
C GLY A 196 12.59 4.25 10.45
N ALA A 197 11.29 4.05 10.70
CA ALA A 197 10.79 2.96 11.54
C ALA A 197 11.06 1.59 10.89
N GLN A 198 11.08 0.55 11.71
CA GLN A 198 11.26 -0.84 11.25
C GLN A 198 9.97 -1.36 10.58
N TYR A 199 9.77 -1.06 9.31
CA TYR A 199 8.65 -1.50 8.48
C TYR A 199 8.95 -1.26 7.00
N GLU A 200 8.00 -1.56 6.10
CA GLU A 200 8.13 -1.41 4.65
C GLU A 200 8.61 -0.01 4.20
N GLY A 201 8.22 1.09 4.87
CA GLY A 201 8.65 2.44 4.50
C GLY A 201 10.17 2.65 4.57
N LEU A 202 10.88 1.96 5.47
CA LEU A 202 12.35 1.97 5.51
C LEU A 202 12.94 1.19 4.33
N VAL A 203 12.30 0.08 3.93
CA VAL A 203 12.71 -0.68 2.74
C VAL A 203 12.51 0.13 1.47
N VAL A 204 11.42 0.88 1.35
CA VAL A 204 11.17 1.82 0.24
C VAL A 204 12.26 2.87 0.15
N LEU A 205 12.63 3.50 1.27
CA LEU A 205 13.72 4.48 1.31
C LEU A 205 15.05 3.86 0.86
N TYR A 206 15.38 2.68 1.40
CA TYR A 206 16.62 1.98 1.03
C TYR A 206 16.61 1.55 -0.45
N ASN A 207 15.52 1.01 -0.96
CA ASN A 207 15.41 0.64 -2.37
C ASN A 207 15.58 1.86 -3.30
N THR A 208 15.00 3.02 -2.94
CA THR A 208 15.23 4.28 -3.67
C THR A 208 16.70 4.66 -3.71
N LEU A 209 17.41 4.55 -2.59
CA LEU A 209 18.85 4.82 -2.53
C LEU A 209 19.66 3.80 -3.34
N ALA A 210 19.32 2.51 -3.23
CA ALA A 210 20.02 1.43 -3.93
C ALA A 210 19.91 1.57 -5.45
N GLU A 211 18.69 1.72 -5.97
CA GLU A 211 18.45 1.92 -7.40
C GLU A 211 19.05 3.23 -7.93
N SER A 212 19.00 4.31 -7.13
CA SER A 212 19.67 5.59 -7.45
C SER A 212 21.19 5.49 -7.46
N ALA A 213 21.76 4.53 -6.73
CA ALA A 213 23.18 4.22 -6.76
C ALA A 213 23.55 3.18 -7.85
N GLY A 214 22.58 2.75 -8.67
CA GLY A 214 22.76 1.70 -9.69
C GLY A 214 22.95 0.31 -9.12
N GLY A 215 22.47 0.07 -7.89
CA GLY A 215 22.53 -1.23 -7.22
C GLY A 215 21.28 -2.06 -7.46
N LYS A 216 21.37 -3.36 -7.17
CA LYS A 216 20.27 -4.31 -7.24
C LYS A 216 20.17 -5.14 -5.96
N ILE A 217 18.98 -5.27 -5.43
CA ILE A 217 18.69 -6.14 -4.28
C ILE A 217 18.59 -7.60 -4.73
N LEU A 218 17.86 -7.86 -5.82
CA LEU A 218 17.75 -9.17 -6.44
C LEU A 218 18.28 -9.15 -7.88
N SER A 219 18.57 -10.36 -8.39
CA SER A 219 18.79 -10.60 -9.82
C SER A 219 17.53 -10.29 -10.64
N ASP A 220 17.69 -10.04 -11.95
CA ASP A 220 16.58 -9.66 -12.84
C ASP A 220 15.47 -10.74 -12.90
N ASP A 221 15.79 -12.00 -12.63
CA ASP A 221 14.83 -13.08 -12.54
C ASP A 221 14.19 -13.25 -11.14
N GLY A 222 14.55 -12.38 -10.19
CA GLY A 222 14.01 -12.36 -8.81
C GLY A 222 14.42 -13.56 -7.94
N LYS A 223 15.42 -14.34 -8.35
CA LYS A 223 15.75 -15.63 -7.68
C LYS A 223 16.99 -15.59 -6.79
N GLN A 224 17.82 -14.58 -6.90
CA GLN A 224 19.07 -14.49 -6.17
C GLN A 224 19.22 -13.12 -5.49
N ALA A 225 19.69 -13.11 -4.24
CA ALA A 225 20.15 -11.89 -3.59
C ALA A 225 21.44 -11.40 -4.23
N VAL A 226 21.48 -10.14 -4.67
CA VAL A 226 22.64 -9.57 -5.38
C VAL A 226 23.50 -8.73 -4.43
N MET A 227 22.94 -7.73 -3.77
CA MET A 227 23.63 -6.83 -2.85
C MET A 227 25.02 -6.39 -3.35
N ASP A 228 25.04 -5.69 -4.49
CA ASP A 228 26.24 -5.25 -5.18
C ASP A 228 26.87 -3.94 -4.61
N ALA A 229 27.89 -3.39 -5.27
CA ALA A 229 28.54 -2.15 -4.84
C ALA A 229 27.58 -0.93 -4.81
N GLY A 230 26.51 -0.93 -5.61
CA GLY A 230 25.49 0.12 -5.57
C GLY A 230 24.66 0.06 -4.29
N THR A 231 24.29 -1.15 -3.87
CA THR A 231 23.57 -1.36 -2.61
C THR A 231 24.43 -1.02 -1.38
N VAL A 232 25.73 -1.30 -1.42
CA VAL A 232 26.66 -0.86 -0.37
C VAL A 232 26.73 0.68 -0.30
N ARG A 233 26.85 1.39 -1.42
CA ARG A 233 26.81 2.87 -1.44
C ARG A 233 25.49 3.41 -0.87
N ALA A 234 24.37 2.74 -1.13
CA ALA A 234 23.09 3.10 -0.54
C ALA A 234 23.07 2.95 1.00
N LEU A 235 23.68 1.87 1.53
CA LEU A 235 23.85 1.69 2.98
C LEU A 235 24.74 2.78 3.58
N GLU A 236 25.84 3.14 2.93
CA GLU A 236 26.71 4.25 3.33
C GLU A 236 25.92 5.57 3.38
N GLN A 237 25.10 5.85 2.35
CA GLN A 237 24.31 7.07 2.30
C GLN A 237 23.25 7.11 3.40
N LEU A 238 22.54 6.00 3.64
CA LEU A 238 21.54 5.89 4.68
C LEU A 238 22.13 6.06 6.08
N GLN A 239 23.26 5.40 6.34
CA GLN A 239 23.99 5.52 7.61
C GLN A 239 24.52 6.96 7.82
N ARG A 240 25.13 7.58 6.79
CA ARG A 240 25.61 8.97 6.82
C ARG A 240 24.46 9.93 7.12
N PHE A 241 23.30 9.76 6.47
CA PHE A 241 22.12 10.55 6.75
C PHE A 241 21.66 10.37 8.21
N ALA A 242 21.50 9.13 8.67
CA ALA A 242 21.03 8.81 10.01
C ALA A 242 21.93 9.38 11.12
N THR A 243 23.25 9.52 10.86
CA THR A 243 24.24 10.03 11.82
C THR A 243 24.63 11.49 11.62
N SER A 244 24.06 12.18 10.63
CA SER A 244 24.39 13.55 10.24
C SER A 244 24.04 14.64 11.26
N GLY A 245 23.14 14.31 12.21
CA GLY A 245 22.59 15.24 13.19
C GLY A 245 21.53 16.20 12.61
N VAL A 246 20.99 15.93 11.41
CA VAL A 246 19.90 16.68 10.80
C VAL A 246 18.56 15.92 10.75
N THR A 247 18.58 14.65 11.15
CA THR A 247 17.34 13.85 11.30
C THR A 247 16.52 14.32 12.50
N SER A 248 15.22 14.08 12.47
CA SER A 248 14.37 14.20 13.66
C SER A 248 14.82 13.21 14.75
N PRO A 249 14.70 13.56 16.05
CA PRO A 249 14.86 12.60 17.13
C PRO A 249 13.93 11.39 17.04
N SER A 250 12.78 11.53 16.36
CA SER A 250 11.81 10.46 16.13
C SER A 250 12.14 9.58 14.92
N PHE A 251 13.19 9.85 14.16
CA PHE A 251 13.48 9.23 12.86
C PHE A 251 13.33 7.70 12.87
N SER A 252 13.97 7.00 13.81
CA SER A 252 13.92 5.53 13.87
C SER A 252 12.54 4.94 14.24
N ASN A 253 11.55 5.79 14.53
CA ASN A 253 10.17 5.39 14.82
C ASN A 253 9.16 6.08 13.89
N ALA A 254 9.65 6.88 12.93
CA ALA A 254 8.81 7.70 12.08
C ALA A 254 8.23 6.89 10.91
N THR A 255 6.93 7.00 10.73
CA THR A 255 6.16 6.54 9.57
C THR A 255 5.59 7.75 8.82
N GLU A 256 4.83 7.55 7.76
CA GLU A 256 4.35 8.62 6.86
C GLU A 256 3.61 9.76 7.56
N ASP A 257 2.62 9.42 8.39
CA ASP A 257 1.79 10.42 9.08
C ASP A 257 2.56 11.22 10.15
N PRO A 258 3.35 10.61 11.05
CA PRO A 258 4.24 11.36 11.94
C PRO A 258 5.19 12.31 11.22
N VAL A 259 5.83 11.87 10.12
CA VAL A 259 6.68 12.71 9.28
C VAL A 259 5.93 13.92 8.73
N ARG A 260 4.73 13.69 8.19
CA ARG A 260 3.85 14.75 7.70
C ARG A 260 3.48 15.76 8.78
N LEU A 261 3.06 15.27 9.93
CA LEU A 261 2.63 16.12 11.05
C LEU A 261 3.79 16.98 11.58
N GLU A 262 4.98 16.42 11.72
CA GLU A 262 6.18 17.14 12.16
C GLU A 262 6.56 18.24 11.15
N PHE A 263 6.48 17.95 9.84
CA PHE A 263 6.71 18.96 8.81
C PHE A 263 5.66 20.07 8.82
N GLN A 264 4.38 19.72 9.02
CA GLN A 264 3.28 20.68 9.13
C GLN A 264 3.38 21.57 10.38
N ALA A 265 4.03 21.09 11.44
CA ALA A 265 4.35 21.89 12.63
C ALA A 265 5.44 22.95 12.35
N GLY A 266 6.20 22.81 11.27
CA GLY A 266 7.22 23.77 10.85
C GLY A 266 8.64 23.41 11.28
N ASP A 267 8.89 22.25 11.85
CA ASP A 267 10.19 21.86 12.39
C ASP A 267 11.20 21.45 11.29
N GLY A 268 10.69 20.97 10.13
CA GLY A 268 11.52 20.52 9.02
C GLY A 268 11.76 21.57 7.94
N ALA A 269 12.98 21.61 7.39
CA ALA A 269 13.28 22.29 6.14
C ALA A 269 12.96 21.41 4.93
N PHE A 270 13.06 20.09 5.11
CA PHE A 270 12.86 19.07 4.09
C PHE A 270 12.01 17.94 4.60
N GLN A 271 11.20 17.37 3.70
CA GLN A 271 10.47 16.13 3.93
C GLN A 271 10.54 15.27 2.67
N VAL A 272 10.87 13.98 2.81
CA VAL A 272 10.66 12.98 1.77
C VAL A 272 9.39 12.20 2.12
N ASN A 273 8.37 12.30 1.28
CA ASN A 273 7.07 11.66 1.54
C ASN A 273 6.22 11.61 0.26
N TRP A 274 5.13 10.87 0.31
CA TRP A 274 4.17 10.69 -0.77
C TRP A 274 3.34 11.96 -1.03
N PRO A 275 2.77 12.13 -2.24
CA PRO A 275 2.04 13.35 -2.63
C PRO A 275 0.80 13.69 -1.79
N PHE A 276 0.19 12.74 -1.08
CA PHE A 276 -0.96 13.01 -0.19
C PHE A 276 -0.67 14.09 0.87
N VAL A 277 0.59 14.33 1.17
CA VAL A 277 0.99 15.37 2.14
C VAL A 277 0.61 16.78 1.66
N TYR A 278 0.51 17.01 0.35
CA TYR A 278 0.22 18.35 -0.19
C TYR A 278 -1.22 18.80 0.10
N PRO A 279 -2.28 18.07 -0.30
CA PRO A 279 -3.64 18.47 0.08
C PRO A 279 -3.84 18.45 1.60
N ALA A 280 -3.27 17.50 2.33
CA ALA A 280 -3.34 17.49 3.79
C ALA A 280 -2.68 18.71 4.44
N MET A 281 -1.61 19.24 3.85
CA MET A 281 -0.95 20.46 4.31
C MET A 281 -1.77 21.71 3.95
N GLN A 282 -2.36 21.75 2.76
CA GLN A 282 -3.24 22.86 2.35
C GLN A 282 -4.44 22.99 3.30
N GLU A 283 -4.99 21.88 3.79
CA GLU A 283 -6.08 21.85 4.74
C GLU A 283 -5.62 22.28 6.16
N ALA A 284 -4.52 21.69 6.65
CA ALA A 284 -4.08 21.86 8.02
C ALA A 284 -3.28 23.16 8.26
N ASN A 285 -2.46 23.59 7.30
CA ASN A 285 -1.59 24.77 7.42
C ASN A 285 -1.39 25.45 6.05
N PRO A 286 -2.42 26.17 5.54
CA PRO A 286 -2.39 26.79 4.21
C PRO A 286 -1.28 27.83 4.03
N GLU A 287 -0.84 28.50 5.11
CA GLU A 287 0.25 29.47 5.03
C GLU A 287 1.61 28.77 4.81
N LEU A 288 1.84 27.64 5.47
CA LEU A 288 3.02 26.81 5.21
C LEU A 288 2.96 26.24 3.79
N ALA A 289 1.81 25.75 3.34
CA ALA A 289 1.65 25.19 2.01
C ALA A 289 2.10 26.14 0.89
N LYS A 290 1.87 27.45 1.03
CA LYS A 290 2.36 28.47 0.07
C LYS A 290 3.89 28.58 0.02
N GLN A 291 4.56 28.22 1.10
CA GLN A 291 6.01 28.29 1.25
C GLN A 291 6.71 26.98 0.86
N VAL A 292 5.97 25.91 0.62
CA VAL A 292 6.52 24.62 0.26
C VAL A 292 6.65 24.48 -1.26
N GLY A 293 7.79 23.94 -1.68
CA GLY A 293 8.07 23.47 -3.02
C GLY A 293 8.21 21.95 -3.03
N TRP A 294 8.25 21.40 -4.21
CA TRP A 294 8.51 19.98 -4.46
C TRP A 294 9.56 19.83 -5.54
N ALA A 295 10.27 18.72 -5.49
CA ALA A 295 11.27 18.32 -6.46
C ALA A 295 11.39 16.79 -6.50
N ARG A 296 12.11 16.27 -7.47
CA ARG A 296 12.56 14.87 -7.46
C ARG A 296 13.36 14.60 -6.19
N ILE A 297 13.34 13.36 -5.71
CA ILE A 297 14.21 12.94 -4.60
C ILE A 297 15.67 13.16 -5.02
N PRO A 298 16.54 13.71 -4.13
CA PRO A 298 17.94 13.91 -4.44
C PRO A 298 18.66 12.59 -4.80
N GLY A 299 19.56 12.63 -5.77
CA GLY A 299 20.41 11.50 -6.12
C GLY A 299 21.44 11.17 -5.03
N VAL A 300 22.00 9.97 -5.11
CA VAL A 300 23.15 9.57 -4.25
C VAL A 300 24.42 10.31 -4.67
N ASP A 301 24.54 10.62 -5.96
CA ASP A 301 25.64 11.42 -6.52
C ASP A 301 25.11 12.46 -7.53
N GLU A 302 25.98 13.37 -8.00
CA GLU A 302 25.63 14.46 -8.92
C GLU A 302 25.39 14.01 -10.37
N ASN A 303 25.89 12.85 -10.76
CA ASN A 303 25.96 12.41 -12.16
C ASN A 303 24.80 11.43 -12.50
N THR A 304 24.20 10.84 -11.50
CA THR A 304 23.16 9.83 -11.67
C THR A 304 21.81 10.37 -11.19
N PRO A 305 20.79 10.50 -12.07
CA PRO A 305 19.46 10.85 -11.63
C PRO A 305 18.91 9.85 -10.62
N SER A 306 18.16 10.34 -9.64
CA SER A 306 17.49 9.45 -8.70
C SER A 306 16.47 8.56 -9.41
N LYS A 307 16.34 7.34 -8.94
CA LYS A 307 15.24 6.44 -9.28
C LYS A 307 14.39 6.22 -8.04
N VAL A 308 13.17 6.75 -8.06
CA VAL A 308 12.27 6.65 -6.90
C VAL A 308 11.50 5.34 -6.91
N THR A 309 11.39 4.73 -5.75
CA THR A 309 10.58 3.52 -5.59
C THR A 309 9.11 3.79 -5.87
N ILE A 310 8.57 3.03 -6.83
CA ILE A 310 7.14 3.09 -7.17
C ILE A 310 6.31 2.39 -6.09
N GLY A 311 5.25 3.05 -5.67
CA GLY A 311 4.18 2.52 -4.85
C GLY A 311 2.86 2.52 -5.61
N GLY A 312 1.78 2.23 -4.93
CA GLY A 312 0.44 2.26 -5.49
C GLY A 312 -0.40 1.06 -5.07
N ILE A 313 -1.62 1.03 -5.59
CA ILE A 313 -2.60 0.00 -5.26
C ILE A 313 -3.16 -0.62 -6.53
N ASN A 314 -3.10 -1.95 -6.61
CA ASN A 314 -3.73 -2.76 -7.63
C ASN A 314 -5.09 -3.28 -7.14
N MET A 315 -6.14 -3.10 -7.94
CA MET A 315 -7.46 -3.69 -7.67
C MET A 315 -7.44 -5.15 -8.11
N ALA A 316 -7.61 -6.07 -7.19
CA ALA A 316 -7.69 -7.50 -7.48
C ALA A 316 -9.06 -8.06 -7.12
N VAL A 317 -9.47 -9.14 -7.79
CA VAL A 317 -10.71 -9.86 -7.51
C VAL A 317 -10.38 -11.17 -6.81
N SER A 318 -10.98 -11.40 -5.64
CA SER A 318 -10.77 -12.62 -4.86
C SER A 318 -11.21 -13.87 -5.62
N ALA A 319 -10.39 -14.93 -5.55
CA ALA A 319 -10.75 -16.23 -6.09
C ALA A 319 -12.02 -16.82 -5.43
N TYR A 320 -12.29 -16.42 -4.20
CA TYR A 320 -13.40 -16.92 -3.38
C TYR A 320 -14.68 -16.07 -3.46
N SER A 321 -14.67 -14.95 -4.20
CA SER A 321 -15.87 -14.14 -4.43
C SER A 321 -16.98 -14.98 -5.08
N LYS A 322 -18.21 -14.83 -4.56
CA LYS A 322 -19.43 -15.42 -5.13
C LYS A 322 -19.99 -14.60 -6.30
N HIS A 323 -19.46 -13.40 -6.50
CA HIS A 323 -19.91 -12.43 -7.50
C HIS A 323 -18.74 -11.91 -8.33
N PRO A 324 -17.98 -12.80 -9.04
CA PRO A 324 -16.75 -12.41 -9.72
C PRO A 324 -16.99 -11.39 -10.85
N GLU A 325 -18.08 -11.50 -11.62
CA GLU A 325 -18.38 -10.60 -12.72
C GLU A 325 -18.64 -9.18 -12.22
N GLU A 326 -19.49 -9.04 -11.19
CA GLU A 326 -19.78 -7.75 -10.55
C GLU A 326 -18.57 -7.18 -9.83
N SER A 327 -17.68 -8.05 -9.32
CA SER A 327 -16.42 -7.64 -8.68
C SER A 327 -15.44 -7.03 -9.69
N PHE A 328 -15.29 -7.63 -10.88
CA PHE A 328 -14.49 -7.05 -11.96
C PHE A 328 -15.09 -5.71 -12.43
N GLU A 329 -16.42 -5.63 -12.60
CA GLU A 329 -17.08 -4.39 -12.97
C GLU A 329 -16.88 -3.29 -11.91
N ALA A 330 -17.05 -3.61 -10.63
CA ALA A 330 -16.82 -2.69 -9.52
C ALA A 330 -15.37 -2.18 -9.50
N ALA A 331 -14.40 -3.07 -9.67
CA ALA A 331 -12.98 -2.72 -9.72
C ALA A 331 -12.66 -1.79 -10.91
N ARG A 332 -13.22 -2.05 -12.12
CA ARG A 332 -13.09 -1.15 -13.28
C ARG A 332 -13.69 0.22 -13.02
N CYS A 333 -14.88 0.28 -12.41
CA CYS A 333 -15.49 1.56 -12.06
C CYS A 333 -14.61 2.37 -11.11
N ILE A 334 -14.11 1.75 -10.02
CA ILE A 334 -13.29 2.44 -9.01
C ILE A 334 -12.00 3.00 -9.62
N ARG A 335 -11.40 2.29 -10.59
CA ARG A 335 -10.14 2.68 -11.23
C ARG A 335 -10.30 3.50 -12.50
N ASN A 336 -11.50 3.84 -12.96
CA ASN A 336 -11.69 4.56 -14.21
C ASN A 336 -11.05 5.96 -14.20
N GLU A 337 -10.91 6.55 -15.39
CA GLU A 337 -10.27 7.86 -15.60
C GLU A 337 -10.85 8.96 -14.70
N LYS A 338 -12.21 9.05 -14.63
CA LYS A 338 -12.91 10.02 -13.79
C LYS A 338 -12.55 9.89 -12.32
N ASN A 339 -12.56 8.66 -11.81
CA ASN A 339 -12.34 8.38 -10.40
C ASN A 339 -10.86 8.49 -10.00
N GLN A 340 -9.93 8.13 -10.90
CA GLN A 340 -8.50 8.40 -10.69
C GLN A 340 -8.20 9.91 -10.66
N LYS A 341 -8.80 10.69 -11.57
CA LYS A 341 -8.69 12.15 -11.51
C LYS A 341 -9.24 12.72 -10.21
N PHE A 342 -10.41 12.26 -9.78
CA PHE A 342 -11.01 12.70 -8.52
C PHE A 342 -10.09 12.41 -7.32
N SER A 343 -9.51 11.19 -7.22
CA SER A 343 -8.57 10.84 -6.14
C SER A 343 -7.28 11.69 -6.21
N ALA A 344 -6.77 11.98 -7.40
CA ALA A 344 -5.58 12.81 -7.55
C ALA A 344 -5.80 14.23 -7.05
N VAL A 345 -6.90 14.86 -7.47
CA VAL A 345 -7.23 16.25 -7.14
C VAL A 345 -7.57 16.41 -5.65
N ASN A 346 -8.31 15.46 -5.06
CA ASN A 346 -8.84 15.60 -3.70
C ASN A 346 -7.99 14.92 -2.62
N ASP A 347 -7.30 13.83 -2.96
CA ASP A 347 -6.54 13.01 -2.00
C ASP A 347 -5.03 13.00 -2.28
N GLY A 348 -4.59 13.65 -3.37
CA GLY A 348 -3.18 13.68 -3.76
C GLY A 348 -2.65 12.29 -4.18
N VAL A 349 -3.51 11.44 -4.72
CA VAL A 349 -3.19 10.07 -5.11
C VAL A 349 -2.92 9.99 -6.62
N PRO A 350 -1.65 9.79 -7.06
CA PRO A 350 -1.29 9.85 -8.47
C PRO A 350 -2.03 8.82 -9.33
N PRO A 351 -2.59 9.23 -10.49
CA PRO A 351 -3.27 8.31 -11.40
C PRO A 351 -2.28 7.35 -12.11
N THR A 352 -2.82 6.21 -12.56
CA THR A 352 -2.09 5.25 -13.41
C THR A 352 -2.44 5.39 -14.89
N ILE A 353 -3.52 6.09 -15.21
CA ILE A 353 -3.93 6.37 -16.60
C ILE A 353 -3.23 7.65 -17.05
N GLU A 354 -2.33 7.53 -18.03
CA GLU A 354 -1.47 8.62 -18.49
C GLU A 354 -2.27 9.87 -18.91
N LYS A 355 -3.34 9.68 -19.66
CA LYS A 355 -4.21 10.75 -20.15
C LYS A 355 -4.80 11.66 -19.05
N VAL A 356 -4.94 11.15 -17.82
CA VAL A 356 -5.46 11.95 -16.69
C VAL A 356 -4.52 13.11 -16.35
N TYR A 357 -3.22 12.96 -16.59
CA TYR A 357 -2.25 14.03 -16.33
C TYR A 357 -2.38 15.24 -17.29
N ASP A 358 -2.99 15.06 -18.46
CA ASP A 358 -3.22 16.13 -19.43
C ASP A 358 -4.45 17.01 -19.08
N ASP A 359 -5.27 16.58 -18.11
CA ASP A 359 -6.47 17.30 -17.72
C ASP A 359 -6.13 18.68 -17.12
N PRO A 360 -6.77 19.78 -17.57
CA PRO A 360 -6.51 21.13 -17.03
C PRO A 360 -6.74 21.27 -15.53
N GLU A 361 -7.75 20.58 -14.97
CA GLU A 361 -8.02 20.59 -13.54
C GLU A 361 -6.86 19.97 -12.74
N MET A 362 -6.21 18.93 -13.31
CA MET A 362 -4.99 18.36 -12.73
C MET A 362 -3.84 19.39 -12.70
N ALA A 363 -3.72 20.24 -13.72
CA ALA A 363 -2.68 21.26 -13.75
C ALA A 363 -2.79 22.27 -12.60
N GLU A 364 -4.01 22.63 -12.25
CA GLU A 364 -4.30 23.61 -11.21
C GLU A 364 -4.25 22.98 -9.80
N ALA A 365 -4.97 21.88 -9.60
CA ALA A 365 -5.17 21.27 -8.29
C ALA A 365 -4.02 20.33 -7.87
N TYR A 366 -3.25 19.82 -8.84
CA TYR A 366 -2.16 18.86 -8.63
C TYR A 366 -0.86 19.34 -9.28
N PRO A 367 -0.27 20.45 -8.81
CA PRO A 367 0.80 21.16 -9.51
C PRO A 367 2.11 20.37 -9.59
N MET A 368 2.30 19.29 -8.79
CA MET A 368 3.46 18.40 -8.84
C MET A 368 3.36 17.33 -9.95
N ARG A 369 2.30 17.26 -10.74
CA ARG A 369 2.03 16.22 -11.73
C ARG A 369 3.20 15.97 -12.70
N ASP A 370 3.83 17.03 -13.20
CA ASP A 370 4.91 16.92 -14.18
C ASP A 370 6.17 16.29 -13.53
N THR A 371 6.46 16.64 -12.27
CA THR A 371 7.54 16.02 -11.50
C THR A 371 7.27 14.55 -11.25
N ILE A 372 6.01 14.19 -10.92
CA ILE A 372 5.59 12.79 -10.73
C ILE A 372 5.73 12.00 -12.02
N LEU A 373 5.27 12.54 -13.15
CA LEU A 373 5.42 11.88 -14.46
C LEU A 373 6.89 11.68 -14.84
N GLU A 374 7.76 12.63 -14.49
CA GLU A 374 9.19 12.49 -14.73
C GLU A 374 9.78 11.34 -13.90
N GLU A 375 9.39 11.21 -12.63
CA GLU A 375 9.82 10.07 -11.79
C GLU A 375 9.28 8.73 -12.32
N LEU A 376 8.09 8.72 -12.89
CA LEU A 376 7.46 7.51 -13.43
C LEU A 376 8.01 7.04 -14.78
N LYS A 377 8.88 7.82 -15.44
CA LYS A 377 9.54 7.39 -16.69
C LYS A 377 10.54 6.27 -16.45
N GLU A 378 11.29 6.35 -15.35
CA GLU A 378 12.29 5.36 -14.94
C GLU A 378 12.21 5.08 -13.44
N PRO A 379 11.08 4.53 -12.96
CA PRO A 379 10.89 4.28 -11.53
C PRO A 379 11.74 3.09 -11.09
N ALA A 380 12.09 3.05 -9.80
CA ALA A 380 12.59 1.85 -9.15
C ALA A 380 11.42 0.95 -8.80
N VAL A 381 11.39 -0.25 -9.35
CA VAL A 381 10.40 -1.26 -8.97
C VAL A 381 11.01 -2.14 -7.88
N ARG A 382 10.26 -2.33 -6.79
CA ARG A 382 10.66 -3.27 -5.74
C ARG A 382 10.67 -4.70 -6.29
N PRO A 383 11.47 -5.63 -5.73
CA PRO A 383 11.55 -6.99 -6.23
C PRO A 383 10.19 -7.65 -6.45
N LEU A 384 9.90 -8.07 -7.69
CA LEU A 384 8.65 -8.72 -8.07
C LEU A 384 8.76 -10.23 -7.84
N THR A 385 8.53 -10.66 -6.61
CA THR A 385 8.63 -12.06 -6.20
C THR A 385 7.54 -12.39 -5.17
N PRO A 386 6.98 -13.62 -5.17
CA PRO A 386 6.06 -14.06 -4.11
C PRO A 386 6.66 -14.01 -2.70
N ALA A 387 7.99 -14.03 -2.58
CA ALA A 387 8.72 -13.95 -1.30
C ALA A 387 8.90 -12.50 -0.79
N TYR A 388 8.40 -11.47 -1.51
CA TYR A 388 8.72 -10.08 -1.20
C TYR A 388 8.44 -9.70 0.25
N GLN A 389 7.33 -10.13 0.84
CA GLN A 389 7.01 -9.78 2.23
C GLN A 389 8.05 -10.32 3.22
N SER A 390 8.53 -11.54 3.00
CA SER A 390 9.60 -12.11 3.83
C SER A 390 10.91 -11.33 3.65
N ILE A 391 11.23 -10.93 2.42
CA ILE A 391 12.40 -10.08 2.12
C ILE A 391 12.26 -8.73 2.82
N SER A 392 11.13 -8.05 2.67
CA SER A 392 10.88 -6.75 3.34
C SER A 392 11.02 -6.85 4.87
N THR A 393 10.47 -7.89 5.46
CA THR A 393 10.54 -8.12 6.91
C THR A 393 11.99 -8.26 7.40
N VAL A 394 12.80 -9.10 6.75
CA VAL A 394 14.21 -9.27 7.17
C VAL A 394 15.03 -8.02 6.87
N MET A 395 14.80 -7.36 5.73
CA MET A 395 15.47 -6.11 5.38
C MET A 395 15.17 -5.01 6.41
N SER A 396 13.91 -4.76 6.75
CA SER A 396 13.54 -3.72 7.71
C SER A 396 14.14 -3.99 9.09
N ALA A 397 14.24 -5.25 9.50
CA ALA A 397 14.87 -5.64 10.77
C ALA A 397 16.39 -5.37 10.78
N ILE A 398 17.09 -5.71 9.70
CA ILE A 398 18.54 -5.51 9.59
C ILE A 398 18.90 -4.02 9.41
N LEU A 399 18.09 -3.27 8.67
CA LEU A 399 18.29 -1.83 8.43
C LEU A 399 17.96 -0.96 9.65
N SER A 400 17.26 -1.47 10.66
CA SER A 400 16.80 -0.69 11.82
C SER A 400 17.64 -0.95 13.08
N PRO A 401 18.08 0.11 13.80
CA PRO A 401 17.97 1.51 13.42
C PRO A 401 19.03 1.91 12.38
N PRO A 402 18.71 2.82 11.43
CA PRO A 402 19.65 3.17 10.34
C PRO A 402 21.01 3.72 10.80
N SER A 403 21.07 4.30 12.01
CA SER A 403 22.32 4.78 12.60
C SER A 403 23.29 3.66 13.02
N ALA A 404 22.81 2.42 13.13
CA ALA A 404 23.65 1.26 13.49
C ALA A 404 24.21 0.52 12.26
N ILE A 405 23.83 0.91 11.05
CA ILE A 405 24.31 0.29 9.80
C ILE A 405 25.83 0.32 9.71
N ARG A 406 26.40 -0.81 9.34
CA ARG A 406 27.82 -1.01 8.99
C ARG A 406 27.86 -1.50 7.55
N PRO A 407 28.08 -0.62 6.55
CA PRO A 407 27.70 -0.84 5.15
C PRO A 407 28.08 -2.22 4.61
N GLU A 408 29.35 -2.60 4.62
CA GLU A 408 29.82 -3.89 4.09
C GLU A 408 29.24 -5.08 4.87
N GLN A 409 29.29 -5.03 6.22
CA GLN A 409 28.75 -6.10 7.06
C GLN A 409 27.24 -6.22 6.91
N THR A 410 26.52 -5.08 6.89
CA THR A 410 25.07 -5.05 6.72
C THR A 410 24.67 -5.58 5.32
N ALA A 411 25.47 -5.33 4.28
CA ALA A 411 25.24 -5.89 2.96
C ALA A 411 25.36 -7.42 2.93
N ASP A 412 26.35 -7.98 3.63
CA ASP A 412 26.50 -9.42 3.75
C ASP A 412 25.35 -10.04 4.56
N GLU A 413 24.97 -9.44 5.70
CA GLU A 413 23.82 -9.86 6.50
C GLU A 413 22.50 -9.81 5.68
N LEU A 414 22.29 -8.76 4.88
CA LEU A 414 21.14 -8.65 4.00
C LEU A 414 21.16 -9.72 2.91
N ARG A 415 22.30 -9.97 2.28
CA ARG A 415 22.43 -11.00 1.24
C ARG A 415 22.02 -12.37 1.76
N ASP A 416 22.54 -12.76 2.91
CA ASP A 416 22.27 -14.07 3.50
C ASP A 416 20.79 -14.17 3.93
N ALA A 417 20.26 -13.16 4.60
CA ALA A 417 18.85 -13.15 5.04
C ALA A 417 17.85 -13.12 3.88
N ILE A 418 18.16 -12.40 2.79
CA ILE A 418 17.33 -12.37 1.58
C ILE A 418 17.39 -13.74 0.87
N ALA A 419 18.55 -14.37 0.79
CA ALA A 419 18.69 -15.72 0.22
C ALA A 419 17.86 -16.74 1.01
N ASP A 420 17.90 -16.70 2.34
CA ASP A 420 17.07 -17.55 3.20
C ASP A 420 15.57 -17.26 3.01
N ALA A 421 15.17 -16.01 2.88
CA ALA A 421 13.78 -15.63 2.62
C ALA A 421 13.26 -16.13 1.28
N LEU A 422 14.09 -16.09 0.22
CA LEU A 422 13.75 -16.62 -1.11
C LEU A 422 13.54 -18.14 -1.08
N GLU A 423 14.28 -18.86 -0.25
CA GLU A 423 14.15 -20.32 -0.09
C GLU A 423 13.06 -20.70 0.94
N SER A 424 12.28 -19.73 1.43
CA SER A 424 11.31 -19.92 2.53
C SER A 424 11.96 -20.49 3.80
N LYS A 425 13.25 -20.23 3.98
CA LYS A 425 13.98 -20.46 5.21
C LYS A 425 14.00 -19.18 6.03
N GLY A 426 13.74 -19.23 7.30
CA GLY A 426 13.70 -18.07 8.16
C GLY A 426 12.38 -17.92 8.89
N VAL A 427 12.29 -16.89 9.72
CA VAL A 427 11.09 -16.61 10.50
C VAL A 427 10.06 -15.97 9.57
N LEU A 428 9.06 -16.75 9.18
CA LEU A 428 7.85 -16.21 8.55
C LEU A 428 7.04 -15.51 9.65
N PRO A 429 6.55 -14.30 9.43
CA PRO A 429 5.71 -13.59 10.38
C PRO A 429 4.34 -14.24 10.54
#